data_0fc33d9f1680ebd3bb5f49529dbbb6a9
#
_entry.id   0fc33d9f1680ebd3bb5f49529dbbb6a9
#
_cell.length_a   1.000
_cell.length_b   1.000
_cell.length_c   1.000
_cell.angle_alpha   90.00
_cell.angle_beta   90.00
_cell.angle_gamma   90.00
#
_symmetry.space_group_name_H-M   'P 1'
#
loop_
_entity.id
_entity.type
_entity.pdbx_description
1 polymer ?
#
loop_
_entity_poly.entity_id
_entity_poly.type
_entity_poly.pdbx_seq_one_letter_code
_entity_poly.pdbx_strand_id
1 'polypeptide(L)'
;LFDKKNEYIGFFLNLIDNTEKHIAFEKEKYLATHDTLTGLYNKNYFAKKTSEILNENPDKEWLLICSNIKDFKLVNDLFGLEKGNEVLKMEADLLKAQCGEGSVYGRTGGDKFAICIPKEEFKEQDFMDAIQTMGHAFNNDLYHLHIYVGVYEITDRNEEVSIMCDKANLAIKTLGENYDKSIAYYSDTI
;
A
#
# COMPACT_ATOMS: atom_id res chain seq x y z
N LEU A 1 43.27 -13.52 -30.59
CA LEU A 1 43.65 -14.86 -31.03
C LEU A 1 45.04 -14.77 -31.64
N PHE A 2 45.85 -15.76 -31.38
CA PHE A 2 47.18 -15.92 -31.95
C PHE A 2 47.26 -17.26 -32.67
N ASP A 3 48.03 -17.31 -33.76
CA ASP A 3 48.27 -18.55 -34.50
C ASP A 3 49.35 -19.43 -33.84
N LYS A 4 49.68 -20.57 -34.47
CA LYS A 4 50.72 -21.49 -33.94
C LYS A 4 52.12 -20.90 -33.95
N LYS A 5 52.35 -19.77 -34.63
CA LYS A 5 53.62 -19.04 -34.69
C LYS A 5 53.64 -17.85 -33.74
N ASN A 6 52.59 -17.70 -32.89
CA ASN A 6 52.42 -16.61 -31.96
C ASN A 6 52.20 -15.23 -32.64
N GLU A 7 51.68 -15.24 -33.88
CA GLU A 7 51.29 -14.03 -34.59
C GLU A 7 49.84 -13.68 -34.26
N TYR A 8 49.53 -12.37 -34.09
CA TYR A 8 48.19 -11.90 -33.82
C TYR A 8 47.33 -12.04 -35.09
N ILE A 9 46.26 -12.82 -34.99
CA ILE A 9 45.32 -13.10 -36.08
C ILE A 9 43.92 -12.45 -35.87
N GLY A 10 43.66 -11.88 -34.68
CA GLY A 10 42.41 -11.21 -34.38
C GLY A 10 41.98 -11.43 -32.95
N PHE A 11 40.80 -10.84 -32.62
CA PHE A 11 40.13 -11.05 -31.35
C PHE A 11 38.76 -11.68 -31.59
N PHE A 12 38.30 -12.40 -30.60
CA PHE A 12 36.96 -12.95 -30.56
C PHE A 12 36.12 -12.13 -29.57
N LEU A 13 35.03 -11.57 -30.06
CA LEU A 13 34.06 -10.86 -29.24
C LEU A 13 32.80 -11.73 -29.07
N ASN A 14 32.52 -12.12 -27.85
CA ASN A 14 31.29 -12.82 -27.53
C ASN A 14 30.28 -11.80 -26.94
N LEU A 15 29.25 -11.49 -27.71
CA LEU A 15 28.14 -10.66 -27.27
C LEU A 15 27.00 -11.57 -26.77
N ILE A 16 26.73 -11.48 -25.47
CA ILE A 16 25.62 -12.21 -24.85
C ILE A 16 24.51 -11.21 -24.61
N ASP A 17 23.37 -11.43 -25.28
CA ASP A 17 22.15 -10.68 -24.98
C ASP A 17 21.51 -11.25 -23.70
N ASN A 18 21.51 -10.45 -22.65
CA ASN A 18 20.90 -10.78 -21.35
C ASN A 18 19.54 -10.10 -21.12
N THR A 19 18.96 -9.48 -22.16
CA THR A 19 17.74 -8.67 -22.04
C THR A 19 16.59 -9.47 -21.43
N GLU A 20 16.35 -10.70 -21.89
CA GLU A 20 15.27 -11.55 -21.35
C GLU A 20 15.49 -11.89 -19.87
N LYS A 21 16.72 -12.20 -19.49
CA LYS A 21 17.06 -12.50 -18.08
C LYS A 21 16.90 -11.28 -17.19
N HIS A 22 17.27 -10.10 -17.70
CA HIS A 22 17.11 -8.86 -16.97
C HIS A 22 15.63 -8.51 -16.76
N ILE A 23 14.81 -8.63 -17.81
CA ILE A 23 13.35 -8.43 -17.75
C ILE A 23 12.72 -9.42 -16.75
N ALA A 24 13.09 -10.69 -16.81
CA ALA A 24 12.58 -11.71 -15.89
C ALA A 24 12.95 -11.39 -14.43
N PHE A 25 14.19 -10.98 -14.18
CA PHE A 25 14.67 -10.61 -12.85
C PHE A 25 13.93 -9.37 -12.29
N GLU A 26 13.77 -8.32 -13.10
CA GLU A 26 13.02 -7.12 -12.67
C GLU A 26 11.56 -7.44 -12.40
N LYS A 27 10.94 -8.30 -13.21
CA LYS A 27 9.57 -8.79 -12.98
C LYS A 27 9.47 -9.58 -11.67
N GLU A 28 10.39 -10.49 -11.40
CA GLU A 28 10.42 -11.26 -10.16
C GLU A 28 10.60 -10.34 -8.95
N LYS A 29 11.51 -9.38 -9.01
CA LYS A 29 11.72 -8.37 -7.98
C LYS A 29 10.46 -7.53 -7.73
N TYR A 30 9.76 -7.12 -8.80
CA TYR A 30 8.49 -6.39 -8.67
C TYR A 30 7.42 -7.24 -7.98
N LEU A 31 7.24 -8.49 -8.38
CA LEU A 31 6.28 -9.42 -7.77
C LEU A 31 6.61 -9.71 -6.29
N ALA A 32 7.89 -9.73 -5.93
CA ALA A 32 8.32 -9.92 -4.55
C ALA A 32 8.02 -8.71 -3.64
N THR A 33 7.83 -7.52 -4.21
CA THR A 33 7.71 -6.26 -3.47
C THR A 33 6.36 -5.58 -3.60
N HIS A 34 5.59 -5.85 -4.66
CA HIS A 34 4.35 -5.13 -4.96
C HIS A 34 3.14 -6.07 -5.04
N ASP A 35 1.96 -5.51 -4.79
CA ASP A 35 0.67 -6.11 -5.12
C ASP A 35 0.39 -5.92 -6.62
N THR A 36 0.15 -7.01 -7.33
CA THR A 36 0.01 -6.99 -8.79
C THR A 36 -1.25 -6.30 -9.29
N LEU A 37 -2.30 -6.22 -8.46
CA LEU A 37 -3.55 -5.57 -8.84
C LEU A 37 -3.46 -4.06 -8.75
N THR A 38 -2.88 -3.57 -7.65
CA THR A 38 -2.90 -2.14 -7.29
C THR A 38 -1.58 -1.43 -7.56
N GLY A 39 -0.47 -2.18 -7.72
CA GLY A 39 0.86 -1.63 -7.87
C GLY A 39 1.42 -0.96 -6.60
N LEU A 40 0.74 -1.08 -5.46
CA LEU A 40 1.25 -0.67 -4.16
C LEU A 40 2.23 -1.70 -3.61
N TYR A 41 2.97 -1.37 -2.57
CA TYR A 41 3.75 -2.37 -1.87
C TYR A 41 2.85 -3.49 -1.34
N ASN A 42 3.33 -4.74 -1.42
CA ASN A 42 2.67 -5.85 -0.74
C ASN A 42 2.92 -5.78 0.78
N LYS A 43 2.19 -6.57 1.55
CA LYS A 43 2.25 -6.59 3.02
C LYS A 43 3.69 -6.65 3.57
N ASN A 44 4.51 -7.54 3.02
CA ASN A 44 5.86 -7.77 3.54
C ASN A 44 6.80 -6.60 3.24
N TYR A 45 6.72 -6.07 2.04
CA TYR A 45 7.58 -4.97 1.63
C TYR A 45 7.14 -3.64 2.24
N PHE A 46 5.83 -3.44 2.42
CA PHE A 46 5.28 -2.32 3.21
C PHE A 46 5.86 -2.32 4.63
N ALA A 47 5.79 -3.46 5.34
CA ALA A 47 6.33 -3.55 6.69
C ALA A 47 7.82 -3.25 6.75
N LYS A 48 8.61 -3.79 5.80
CA LYS A 48 10.03 -3.53 5.68
C LYS A 48 10.29 -2.03 5.46
N LYS A 49 9.62 -1.40 4.50
CA LYS A 49 9.81 0.02 4.17
C LYS A 49 9.36 0.94 5.29
N THR A 50 8.29 0.60 5.99
CA THR A 50 7.85 1.33 7.18
C THR A 50 8.93 1.30 8.27
N SER A 51 9.49 0.14 8.59
CA SER A 51 10.58 0.04 9.57
C SER A 51 11.82 0.83 9.14
N GLU A 52 12.18 0.79 7.86
CA GLU A 52 13.31 1.56 7.32
C GLU A 52 13.09 3.07 7.53
N ILE A 53 11.94 3.61 7.10
CA ILE A 53 11.68 5.06 7.15
C ILE A 53 11.57 5.58 8.59
N LEU A 54 11.01 4.79 9.51
CA LEU A 54 10.94 5.13 10.94
C LEU A 54 12.33 5.25 11.55
N ASN A 55 13.26 4.38 11.18
CA ASN A 55 14.65 4.38 11.66
C ASN A 55 15.47 5.51 11.04
N GLU A 56 15.25 5.82 9.76
CA GLU A 56 15.95 6.89 9.05
C GLU A 56 15.54 8.30 9.52
N ASN A 57 14.36 8.44 10.12
CA ASN A 57 13.80 9.72 10.54
C ASN A 57 13.40 9.72 12.03
N PRO A 58 14.37 9.62 12.96
CA PRO A 58 14.07 9.46 14.39
C PRO A 58 13.40 10.68 15.04
N ASP A 59 13.53 11.85 14.45
CA ASP A 59 13.01 13.11 14.99
C ASP A 59 11.58 13.44 14.58
N LYS A 60 11.00 12.66 13.62
CA LYS A 60 9.64 12.88 13.13
C LYS A 60 8.62 12.06 13.93
N GLU A 61 7.44 12.60 14.12
CA GLU A 61 6.27 11.87 14.59
C GLU A 61 5.57 11.22 13.40
N TRP A 62 5.08 9.99 13.57
CA TRP A 62 4.52 9.18 12.51
C TRP A 62 3.14 8.63 12.88
N LEU A 63 2.29 8.53 11.89
CA LEU A 63 1.02 7.82 11.97
C LEU A 63 1.08 6.55 11.12
N LEU A 64 0.53 5.47 11.64
CA LEU A 64 0.15 4.30 10.87
C LEU A 64 -1.36 4.32 10.70
N ILE A 65 -1.79 4.32 9.45
CA ILE A 65 -3.20 4.40 9.07
C ILE A 65 -3.55 3.11 8.34
N CYS A 66 -4.63 2.46 8.76
CA CYS A 66 -5.20 1.33 8.02
C CYS A 66 -6.57 1.72 7.49
N SER A 67 -6.91 1.23 6.31
CA SER A 67 -8.25 1.33 5.76
C SER A 67 -8.78 -0.03 5.34
N ASN A 68 -10.11 -0.16 5.33
CA ASN A 68 -10.81 -1.28 4.71
C ASN A 68 -12.14 -0.82 4.12
N ILE A 69 -12.60 -1.52 3.11
CA ILE A 69 -13.90 -1.29 2.48
C ILE A 69 -14.94 -2.10 3.24
N LYS A 70 -15.96 -1.41 3.78
CA LYS A 70 -17.04 -2.10 4.48
C LYS A 70 -17.76 -3.03 3.51
N ASP A 71 -17.99 -4.26 3.97
CA ASP A 71 -18.75 -5.27 3.22
C ASP A 71 -18.26 -5.48 1.77
N PHE A 72 -16.94 -5.40 1.53
CA PHE A 72 -16.33 -5.53 0.20
C PHE A 72 -16.76 -6.82 -0.52
N LYS A 73 -17.02 -7.90 0.24
CA LYS A 73 -17.55 -9.13 -0.33
C LYS A 73 -18.88 -8.88 -1.06
N LEU A 74 -19.75 -8.02 -0.52
CA LEU A 74 -21.02 -7.68 -1.14
C LEU A 74 -20.82 -6.95 -2.47
N VAL A 75 -19.77 -6.13 -2.60
CA VAL A 75 -19.39 -5.50 -3.88
C VAL A 75 -19.12 -6.59 -4.94
N ASN A 76 -18.32 -7.60 -4.59
CA ASN A 76 -18.01 -8.71 -5.50
C ASN A 76 -19.26 -9.55 -5.82
N ASP A 77 -20.10 -9.82 -4.84
CA ASP A 77 -21.31 -10.64 -5.02
C ASP A 77 -22.37 -9.92 -5.88
N LEU A 78 -22.52 -8.60 -5.75
CA LEU A 78 -23.51 -7.82 -6.52
C LEU A 78 -23.02 -7.40 -7.91
N PHE A 79 -21.74 -7.03 -8.03
CA PHE A 79 -21.22 -6.37 -9.24
C PHE A 79 -20.10 -7.15 -9.95
N GLY A 80 -19.69 -8.28 -9.38
CA GLY A 80 -18.64 -9.14 -9.92
C GLY A 80 -17.22 -8.71 -9.52
N LEU A 81 -16.28 -9.66 -9.70
CA LEU A 81 -14.86 -9.47 -9.29
C LEU A 81 -14.17 -8.34 -10.04
N GLU A 82 -14.53 -8.10 -11.31
CA GLU A 82 -13.93 -7.00 -12.09
C GLU A 82 -14.25 -5.64 -11.46
N LYS A 83 -15.50 -5.45 -11.04
CA LYS A 83 -15.93 -4.23 -10.37
C LYS A 83 -15.27 -4.06 -8.99
N GLY A 84 -15.15 -5.14 -8.23
CA GLY A 84 -14.38 -5.13 -6.99
C GLY A 84 -12.91 -4.75 -7.22
N ASN A 85 -12.29 -5.26 -8.28
CA ASN A 85 -10.92 -4.90 -8.64
C ASN A 85 -10.78 -3.42 -9.04
N GLU A 86 -11.78 -2.84 -9.72
CA GLU A 86 -11.81 -1.40 -10.01
C GLU A 86 -11.85 -0.57 -8.72
N VAL A 87 -12.69 -0.95 -7.75
CA VAL A 87 -12.76 -0.27 -6.45
C VAL A 87 -11.42 -0.31 -5.72
N LEU A 88 -10.75 -1.46 -5.69
CA LEU A 88 -9.42 -1.59 -5.07
C LEU A 88 -8.35 -0.72 -5.76
N LYS A 89 -8.41 -0.60 -7.09
CA LYS A 89 -7.51 0.30 -7.82
C LYS A 89 -7.81 1.77 -7.54
N MET A 90 -9.09 2.14 -7.46
CA MET A 90 -9.50 3.50 -7.11
C MET A 90 -8.97 3.89 -5.72
N GLU A 91 -9.08 3.02 -4.72
CA GLU A 91 -8.53 3.27 -3.38
C GLU A 91 -7.00 3.42 -3.43
N ALA A 92 -6.31 2.55 -4.16
CA ALA A 92 -4.87 2.63 -4.33
C ALA A 92 -4.42 3.96 -4.96
N ASP A 93 -5.11 4.42 -6.00
CA ASP A 93 -4.79 5.67 -6.68
C ASP A 93 -5.09 6.89 -5.79
N LEU A 94 -6.15 6.82 -5.00
CA LEU A 94 -6.49 7.82 -4.02
C LEU A 94 -5.41 7.93 -2.94
N LEU A 95 -4.94 6.81 -2.39
CA LEU A 95 -3.86 6.79 -1.41
C LEU A 95 -2.57 7.39 -1.98
N LYS A 96 -2.20 7.07 -3.22
CA LYS A 96 -1.04 7.68 -3.89
C LYS A 96 -1.17 9.19 -4.03
N ALA A 97 -2.37 9.68 -4.30
CA ALA A 97 -2.63 11.12 -4.46
C ALA A 97 -2.58 11.89 -3.12
N GLN A 98 -2.93 11.24 -2.01
CA GLN A 98 -2.94 11.85 -0.68
C GLN A 98 -1.59 11.80 0.05
N CYS A 99 -0.68 10.93 -0.39
CA CYS A 99 0.58 10.70 0.30
C CYS A 99 1.72 11.48 -0.37
N GLY A 100 2.48 12.25 0.44
CA GLY A 100 3.71 12.93 0.02
C GLY A 100 4.88 11.95 -0.22
N GLU A 101 5.99 12.48 -0.74
CA GLU A 101 7.22 11.69 -1.03
C GLU A 101 7.82 10.97 0.18
N GLY A 102 7.51 11.44 1.40
CA GLY A 102 7.97 10.85 2.67
C GLY A 102 7.12 9.70 3.19
N SER A 103 6.04 9.31 2.52
CA SER A 103 5.09 8.32 3.01
C SER A 103 5.34 6.94 2.39
N VAL A 104 4.96 5.88 3.14
CA VAL A 104 4.97 4.49 2.66
C VAL A 104 3.53 3.99 2.64
N TYR A 105 3.12 3.37 1.55
CA TYR A 105 1.76 2.83 1.42
C TYR A 105 1.77 1.47 0.75
N GLY A 106 0.85 0.61 1.16
CA GLY A 106 0.76 -0.76 0.68
C GLY A 106 -0.63 -1.36 0.82
N ARG A 107 -0.85 -2.45 0.09
CA ARG A 107 -2.02 -3.32 0.25
C ARG A 107 -1.64 -4.51 1.11
N THR A 108 -2.26 -4.62 2.28
CA THR A 108 -1.90 -5.63 3.28
C THR A 108 -2.69 -6.94 3.13
N GLY A 109 -3.72 -6.95 2.28
CA GLY A 109 -4.46 -8.14 1.88
C GLY A 109 -5.96 -7.88 1.70
N GLY A 110 -6.58 -8.55 0.74
CA GLY A 110 -8.00 -8.39 0.44
C GLY A 110 -8.35 -6.95 0.08
N ASP A 111 -9.21 -6.34 0.88
CA ASP A 111 -9.66 -4.94 0.81
C ASP A 111 -8.96 -4.03 1.84
N LYS A 112 -7.80 -4.46 2.37
CA LYS A 112 -7.09 -3.74 3.42
C LYS A 112 -5.86 -3.05 2.87
N PHE A 113 -5.73 -1.77 3.19
CA PHE A 113 -4.59 -0.94 2.86
C PHE A 113 -3.95 -0.39 4.13
N ALA A 114 -2.69 0.00 4.03
CA ALA A 114 -1.97 0.63 5.12
C ALA A 114 -1.05 1.73 4.60
N ILE A 115 -0.90 2.79 5.41
CA ILE A 115 -0.06 3.94 5.13
C ILE A 115 0.75 4.24 6.38
N CYS A 116 2.05 4.53 6.20
CA CYS A 116 2.87 5.19 7.20
C CYS A 116 3.20 6.60 6.69
N ILE A 117 2.78 7.62 7.43
CA ILE A 117 2.86 9.03 7.01
C ILE A 117 3.39 9.90 8.15
N PRO A 118 4.24 10.92 7.88
CA PRO A 118 4.56 11.91 8.88
C PRO A 118 3.29 12.57 9.43
N LYS A 119 3.19 12.69 10.74
CA LYS A 119 1.99 13.23 11.42
C LYS A 119 1.64 14.64 10.94
N GLU A 120 2.65 15.44 10.63
CA GLU A 120 2.51 16.81 10.11
C GLU A 120 1.90 16.89 8.71
N GLU A 121 2.02 15.80 7.92
CA GLU A 121 1.49 15.70 6.57
C GLU A 121 0.05 15.15 6.55
N PHE A 122 -0.41 14.55 7.64
CA PHE A 122 -1.76 13.99 7.72
C PHE A 122 -2.79 15.07 7.92
N LYS A 123 -3.71 15.20 6.98
CA LYS A 123 -4.86 16.08 7.05
C LYS A 123 -6.14 15.25 7.00
N GLU A 124 -6.79 15.11 8.14
CA GLU A 124 -8.01 14.29 8.26
C GLU A 124 -9.08 14.69 7.24
N GLN A 125 -9.25 16.01 7.01
CA GLN A 125 -10.26 16.50 6.07
C GLN A 125 -9.98 16.06 4.63
N ASP A 126 -8.72 16.08 4.19
CA ASP A 126 -8.33 15.65 2.84
C ASP A 126 -8.65 14.14 2.65
N PHE A 127 -8.41 13.32 3.68
CA PHE A 127 -8.79 11.90 3.68
C PHE A 127 -10.31 11.71 3.65
N MET A 128 -11.06 12.49 4.41
CA MET A 128 -12.53 12.45 4.39
C MET A 128 -13.10 12.84 3.03
N ASP A 129 -12.61 13.90 2.43
CA ASP A 129 -13.02 14.36 1.10
C ASP A 129 -12.72 13.31 0.02
N ALA A 130 -11.56 12.65 0.15
CA ALA A 130 -11.16 11.57 -0.72
C ALA A 130 -12.08 10.34 -0.61
N ILE A 131 -12.42 9.91 0.60
CA ILE A 131 -13.37 8.83 0.87
C ILE A 131 -14.75 9.16 0.29
N GLN A 132 -15.23 10.39 0.50
CA GLN A 132 -16.50 10.85 -0.06
C GLN A 132 -16.49 10.82 -1.60
N THR A 133 -15.41 11.31 -2.21
CA THR A 133 -15.26 11.33 -3.68
C THR A 133 -15.33 9.91 -4.24
N MET A 134 -14.65 8.96 -3.61
CA MET A 134 -14.69 7.56 -4.01
C MET A 134 -16.09 6.96 -3.80
N GLY A 135 -16.74 7.27 -2.67
CA GLY A 135 -18.12 6.88 -2.39
C GLY A 135 -19.06 7.35 -3.50
N HIS A 136 -19.00 8.62 -3.87
CA HIS A 136 -19.84 9.19 -4.93
C HIS A 136 -19.58 8.56 -6.30
N ALA A 137 -18.33 8.27 -6.64
CA ALA A 137 -17.97 7.66 -7.91
C ALA A 137 -18.51 6.23 -8.08
N PHE A 138 -18.79 5.54 -6.97
CA PHE A 138 -19.25 4.15 -6.97
C PHE A 138 -20.72 3.99 -6.57
N ASN A 139 -21.35 5.01 -6.02
CA ASN A 139 -22.72 4.94 -5.50
C ASN A 139 -23.74 4.53 -6.57
N ASN A 140 -24.62 3.61 -6.20
CA ASN A 140 -25.82 3.25 -6.92
C ASN A 140 -26.93 2.89 -5.92
N ASP A 141 -28.14 2.63 -6.42
CA ASP A 141 -29.32 2.37 -5.59
C ASP A 141 -29.23 1.09 -4.74
N LEU A 142 -28.29 0.20 -5.05
CA LEU A 142 -28.14 -1.11 -4.39
C LEU A 142 -27.05 -1.12 -3.33
N TYR A 143 -26.03 -0.25 -3.45
CA TYR A 143 -24.88 -0.25 -2.56
C TYR A 143 -24.23 1.13 -2.47
N HIS A 144 -23.90 1.54 -1.26
CA HIS A 144 -23.12 2.74 -0.97
C HIS A 144 -21.73 2.32 -0.47
N LEU A 145 -20.71 2.68 -1.23
CA LEU A 145 -19.34 2.38 -0.84
C LEU A 145 -18.96 3.15 0.41
N HIS A 146 -18.51 2.44 1.43
CA HIS A 146 -18.05 3.02 2.68
C HIS A 146 -16.67 2.49 3.04
N ILE A 147 -15.75 3.41 3.35
CA ILE A 147 -14.37 3.08 3.73
C ILE A 147 -14.18 3.50 5.19
N TYR A 148 -13.73 2.55 5.99
CA TYR A 148 -13.32 2.81 7.37
C TYR A 148 -11.81 2.99 7.45
N VAL A 149 -11.40 3.97 8.24
CA VAL A 149 -10.00 4.33 8.46
C VAL A 149 -9.70 4.31 9.95
N GLY A 150 -8.65 3.58 10.32
CA GLY A 150 -8.11 3.56 11.67
C GLY A 150 -6.74 4.22 11.70
N VAL A 151 -6.53 5.08 12.67
CA VAL A 151 -5.28 5.83 12.85
C VAL A 151 -4.62 5.43 14.15
N TYR A 152 -3.36 5.02 14.07
CA TYR A 152 -2.48 4.77 15.20
C TYR A 152 -1.30 5.73 15.19
N GLU A 153 -1.12 6.48 16.27
CA GLU A 153 0.07 7.29 16.48
C GLU A 153 1.21 6.40 16.96
N ILE A 154 2.30 6.35 16.19
CA ILE A 154 3.43 5.46 16.49
C ILE A 154 4.21 6.01 17.68
N THR A 155 4.09 5.36 18.83
CA THR A 155 4.79 5.73 20.08
C THR A 155 6.05 4.90 20.29
N ASP A 156 6.09 3.66 19.83
CA ASP A 156 7.27 2.79 19.84
C ASP A 156 7.66 2.40 18.41
N ARG A 157 8.80 2.89 17.96
CA ARG A 157 9.33 2.64 16.60
C ARG A 157 9.90 1.24 16.42
N ASN A 158 10.22 0.56 17.52
CA ASN A 158 10.74 -0.80 17.52
C ASN A 158 9.62 -1.85 17.53
N GLU A 159 8.37 -1.41 17.68
CA GLU A 159 7.21 -2.30 17.58
C GLU A 159 7.12 -2.87 16.17
N GLU A 160 6.72 -4.14 16.06
CA GLU A 160 6.48 -4.74 14.74
C GLU A 160 5.36 -4.00 13.99
N VAL A 161 5.59 -3.70 12.70
CA VAL A 161 4.60 -2.98 11.87
C VAL A 161 3.27 -3.74 11.78
N SER A 162 3.28 -5.06 11.89
CA SER A 162 2.07 -5.90 11.99
C SER A 162 1.22 -5.52 13.20
N ILE A 163 1.84 -5.29 14.37
CA ILE A 163 1.16 -4.89 15.61
C ILE A 163 0.62 -3.46 15.47
N MET A 164 1.39 -2.55 14.88
CA MET A 164 0.92 -1.19 14.58
C MET A 164 -0.33 -1.22 13.69
N CYS A 165 -0.33 -2.07 12.64
CA CYS A 165 -1.50 -2.29 11.79
C CYS A 165 -2.68 -2.87 12.58
N ASP A 166 -2.45 -3.79 13.51
CA ASP A 166 -3.51 -4.37 14.33
C ASP A 166 -4.14 -3.32 15.25
N LYS A 167 -3.35 -2.41 15.81
CA LYS A 167 -3.84 -1.26 16.61
C LYS A 167 -4.71 -0.33 15.78
N ALA A 168 -4.26 0.05 14.58
CA ALA A 168 -5.06 0.86 13.66
C ALA A 168 -6.37 0.12 13.26
N ASN A 169 -6.31 -1.18 12.96
CA ASN A 169 -7.50 -1.98 12.67
C ASN A 169 -8.43 -2.14 13.88
N LEU A 170 -7.89 -2.13 15.11
CA LEU A 170 -8.72 -2.15 16.32
C LEU A 170 -9.52 -0.85 16.45
N ALA A 171 -8.92 0.29 16.10
CA ALA A 171 -9.66 1.56 16.03
C ALA A 171 -10.84 1.48 15.03
N ILE A 172 -10.63 0.86 13.85
CA ILE A 172 -11.73 0.65 12.89
C ILE A 172 -12.91 -0.10 13.52
N LYS A 173 -12.63 -1.12 14.34
CA LYS A 173 -13.70 -1.91 14.98
C LYS A 173 -14.58 -1.08 15.92
N THR A 174 -14.08 0.02 16.48
CA THR A 174 -14.86 0.90 17.33
C THR A 174 -15.94 1.69 16.56
N LEU A 175 -15.78 1.83 15.26
CA LEU A 175 -16.77 2.46 14.39
C LEU A 175 -18.06 1.62 14.29
N GLY A 176 -17.94 0.28 14.43
CA GLY A 176 -19.10 -0.62 14.38
C GLY A 176 -19.86 -0.50 13.06
N GLU A 177 -21.17 -0.31 13.17
CA GLU A 177 -22.08 -0.05 12.03
C GLU A 177 -22.39 1.43 11.85
N ASN A 178 -21.57 2.32 12.39
CA ASN A 178 -21.79 3.75 12.29
C ASN A 178 -21.33 4.26 10.91
N TYR A 179 -22.29 4.58 10.07
CA TYR A 179 -22.03 5.12 8.72
C TYR A 179 -21.74 6.63 8.71
N ASP A 180 -21.98 7.33 9.85
CA ASP A 180 -21.71 8.77 9.95
C ASP A 180 -20.24 9.08 10.23
N LYS A 181 -19.47 8.07 10.65
CA LYS A 181 -18.04 8.19 10.95
C LYS A 181 -17.23 7.22 10.11
N SER A 182 -16.22 7.73 9.46
CA SER A 182 -15.30 6.93 8.64
C SER A 182 -13.91 6.77 9.27
N ILE A 183 -13.53 7.64 10.22
CA ILE A 183 -12.21 7.66 10.84
C ILE A 183 -12.30 7.44 12.34
N ALA A 184 -11.44 6.57 12.88
CA ALA A 184 -11.26 6.35 14.30
C ALA A 184 -9.78 6.33 14.67
N TYR A 185 -9.48 6.81 15.88
CA TYR A 185 -8.13 6.82 16.44
C TYR A 185 -7.98 5.72 17.47
N TYR A 186 -6.84 5.02 17.43
CA TYR A 186 -6.49 4.07 18.47
C TYR A 186 -6.18 4.80 19.78
N SER A 187 -6.68 4.26 20.88
CA SER A 187 -6.26 4.62 22.24
C SER A 187 -6.13 3.35 23.09
N ASP A 188 -5.23 3.37 24.08
CA ASP A 188 -5.00 2.22 24.96
C ASP A 188 -6.21 1.89 25.86
N THR A 189 -7.27 2.69 25.79
CA THR A 189 -8.54 2.48 26.56
C THR A 189 -9.63 1.77 25.73
N ILE A 190 -9.30 1.30 24.52
CA ILE A 190 -10.23 0.55 23.66
C ILE A 190 -10.33 -0.89 24.08
#